data_85ea61b0ba4abc613891261759b59172
#
_entry.id   85ea61b0ba4abc613891261759b59172
#
_cell.length_a   1.000
_cell.length_b   1.000
_cell.length_c   1.000
_cell.angle_alpha   90.00
_cell.angle_beta   90.00
_cell.angle_gamma   90.00
#
_symmetry.space_group_name_H-M   'P 1'
#
loop_
_entity.id
_entity.type
_entity.pdbx_description
1 polymer ?
#
loop_
_entity_poly.entity_id
_entity_poly.type
_entity_poly.pdbx_seq_one_letter_code
_entity_poly.pdbx_strand_id
1 'polypeptide(L)'
;MGDAIVVLNAGSSSFKFSLFAEEAGRPIVVARGQAEALYTSPRFVAKDGAGTVIGEKSWGTGAKLGHDGALDHLVGFLRDRVAQHRLIGVGHRVVHGGREYTKPVLVDASVVAALEKYVPLAPLHQPHNLTPIKALLARLPDLPQVACFDTSFHRAQPPVAQAFALPASITERGVLRYGFHGLSYEYIASVLPERAERAAQGRTIVLHLGNGSSMCAMVAGRSVASTMGFTAADGLPMGTRCGNLDPGVVLYLIDSLGMDARAIEKLIYQESGLLGVSGISSDMRVLLASDDPRAKSAIDLFVYRIARELGSLAAALGGLDAIVFTAGIGENSAYLRERVCSDAAWLGVALDADANARNDTSIGARTSRVEAWVIPTNEELMIARHARAVIDRR
;
A
#
# COMPACT_ATOMS: atom_id res chain seq x y z
N MET A 1 32.20 9.25 -3.23
CA MET A 1 31.22 8.26 -2.76
C MET A 1 29.86 8.94 -2.73
N GLY A 2 28.87 8.39 -3.45
CA GLY A 2 27.50 8.90 -3.40
C GLY A 2 26.81 8.51 -2.08
N ASP A 3 25.84 9.32 -1.66
CA ASP A 3 25.01 8.99 -0.48
C ASP A 3 24.07 7.84 -0.81
N ALA A 4 23.80 6.99 0.17
CA ALA A 4 22.87 5.87 0.04
C ALA A 4 21.85 5.83 1.18
N ILE A 5 20.67 5.35 0.87
CA ILE A 5 19.55 5.13 1.80
C ILE A 5 19.05 3.71 1.63
N VAL A 6 18.88 3.00 2.73
CA VAL A 6 18.17 1.72 2.77
C VAL A 6 16.70 1.99 3.09
N VAL A 7 15.81 1.38 2.34
CA VAL A 7 14.36 1.39 2.61
C VAL A 7 13.93 0.02 3.08
N LEU A 8 13.16 -0.04 4.16
CA LEU A 8 12.60 -1.27 4.73
C LEU A 8 11.08 -1.20 4.80
N ASN A 9 10.44 -2.28 4.34
CA ASN A 9 9.00 -2.48 4.42
C ASN A 9 8.73 -3.87 5.01
N ALA A 10 8.46 -3.93 6.31
CA ALA A 10 8.26 -5.17 7.06
C ALA A 10 6.77 -5.52 7.16
N GLY A 11 6.43 -6.75 6.75
CA GLY A 11 5.14 -7.40 6.97
C GLY A 11 5.23 -8.46 8.08
N SER A 12 4.14 -9.19 8.32
CA SER A 12 4.05 -10.18 9.41
C SER A 12 5.01 -11.36 9.27
N SER A 13 5.29 -11.81 8.06
CA SER A 13 6.15 -12.99 7.78
C SER A 13 7.19 -12.73 6.70
N SER A 14 7.37 -11.47 6.32
CA SER A 14 8.31 -11.07 5.27
C SER A 14 8.78 -9.64 5.49
N PHE A 15 9.90 -9.28 4.88
CA PHE A 15 10.21 -7.88 4.64
C PHE A 15 10.80 -7.70 3.23
N LYS A 16 10.55 -6.52 2.67
CA LYS A 16 11.19 -6.04 1.45
C LYS A 16 12.20 -4.97 1.80
N PHE A 17 13.24 -4.88 0.98
CA PHE A 17 14.22 -3.82 1.09
C PHE A 17 14.62 -3.28 -0.27
N SER A 18 15.04 -2.02 -0.29
CA SER A 18 15.70 -1.39 -1.44
C SER A 18 16.86 -0.54 -0.95
N LEU A 19 18.00 -0.64 -1.62
CA LEU A 19 19.15 0.26 -1.45
C LEU A 19 19.12 1.26 -2.59
N PHE A 20 18.92 2.52 -2.26
CA PHE A 20 19.03 3.63 -3.19
C PHE A 20 20.37 4.34 -3.00
N ALA A 21 21.06 4.63 -4.10
CA ALA A 21 22.19 5.54 -4.10
C ALA A 21 21.86 6.79 -4.92
N GLU A 22 22.53 7.90 -4.61
CA GLU A 22 22.36 9.12 -5.37
C GLU A 22 23.38 9.16 -6.53
N GLU A 23 22.86 9.30 -7.74
CA GLU A 23 23.65 9.50 -8.95
C GLU A 23 23.10 10.69 -9.73
N ALA A 24 23.94 11.68 -10.01
CA ALA A 24 23.56 12.92 -10.69
C ALA A 24 22.33 13.62 -10.09
N GLY A 25 22.18 13.63 -8.76
CA GLY A 25 21.05 14.23 -8.05
C GLY A 25 19.75 13.43 -8.12
N ARG A 26 19.80 12.18 -8.53
CA ARG A 26 18.62 11.29 -8.61
C ARG A 26 18.86 10.00 -7.84
N PRO A 27 17.88 9.52 -7.07
CA PRO A 27 17.98 8.21 -6.44
C PRO A 27 17.85 7.10 -7.48
N ILE A 28 18.86 6.23 -7.55
CA ILE A 28 18.87 5.02 -8.37
C ILE A 28 18.83 3.79 -7.47
N VAL A 29 18.20 2.70 -7.94
CA VAL A 29 18.19 1.42 -7.24
C VAL A 29 19.50 0.70 -7.45
N VAL A 30 20.28 0.49 -6.40
CA VAL A 30 21.51 -0.32 -6.41
C VAL A 30 21.20 -1.78 -6.16
N ALA A 31 20.31 -2.05 -5.19
CA ALA A 31 19.85 -3.40 -4.89
C ALA A 31 18.42 -3.33 -4.35
N ARG A 32 17.63 -4.36 -4.64
CA ARG A 32 16.31 -4.57 -4.06
C ARG A 32 16.07 -6.05 -3.83
N GLY A 33 15.25 -6.37 -2.85
CA GLY A 33 14.96 -7.77 -2.57
C GLY A 33 13.95 -7.95 -1.47
N GLN A 34 13.79 -9.21 -1.09
CA GLN A 34 12.87 -9.59 -0.02
C GLN A 34 13.39 -10.80 0.74
N ALA A 35 12.97 -10.88 2.01
CA ALA A 35 13.01 -12.10 2.79
C ALA A 35 11.57 -12.50 3.09
N GLU A 36 11.20 -13.73 2.84
CA GLU A 36 9.84 -14.24 2.95
C GLU A 36 9.77 -15.54 3.75
N ALA A 37 8.55 -15.92 4.16
CA ALA A 37 8.28 -17.14 4.94
C ALA A 37 9.16 -17.25 6.20
N LEU A 38 9.40 -16.14 6.90
CA LEU A 38 10.38 -15.99 7.99
C LEU A 38 10.22 -16.98 9.15
N TYR A 39 9.06 -17.59 9.28
CA TYR A 39 8.73 -18.49 10.39
C TYR A 39 8.46 -19.94 9.95
N THR A 40 8.60 -20.25 8.65
CA THR A 40 8.28 -21.57 8.08
C THR A 40 9.37 -22.14 7.20
N SER A 41 9.74 -21.44 6.13
CA SER A 41 10.77 -21.84 5.16
C SER A 41 11.45 -20.58 4.62
N PRO A 42 12.26 -19.91 5.44
CA PRO A 42 12.81 -18.60 5.10
C PRO A 42 13.64 -18.63 3.83
N ARG A 43 13.35 -17.67 2.95
CA ARG A 43 14.07 -17.45 1.69
C ARG A 43 14.36 -15.97 1.52
N PHE A 44 15.59 -15.67 1.15
CA PHE A 44 16.06 -14.33 0.79
C PHE A 44 16.45 -14.31 -0.69
N VAL A 45 16.00 -13.28 -1.40
CA VAL A 45 16.40 -13.01 -2.79
C VAL A 45 16.67 -11.52 -2.94
N ALA A 46 17.80 -11.20 -3.55
CA ALA A 46 18.18 -9.83 -3.88
C ALA A 46 18.57 -9.71 -5.36
N LYS A 47 18.18 -8.58 -5.97
CA LYS A 47 18.45 -8.24 -7.36
C LYS A 47 19.10 -6.86 -7.43
N ASP A 48 19.93 -6.64 -8.44
CA ASP A 48 20.44 -5.30 -8.78
C ASP A 48 19.37 -4.42 -9.46
N GLY A 49 19.75 -3.21 -9.84
CA GLY A 49 18.87 -2.26 -10.55
C GLY A 49 18.39 -2.77 -11.92
N ALA A 50 19.14 -3.66 -12.56
CA ALA A 50 18.82 -4.29 -13.85
C ALA A 50 17.91 -5.53 -13.69
N GLY A 51 17.70 -5.99 -12.44
CA GLY A 51 16.87 -7.17 -12.15
C GLY A 51 17.65 -8.48 -12.10
N THR A 52 18.98 -8.45 -12.23
CA THR A 52 19.84 -9.62 -12.10
C THR A 52 19.91 -10.06 -10.64
N VAL A 53 19.79 -11.37 -10.38
CA VAL A 53 19.93 -11.91 -9.01
C VAL A 53 21.38 -11.77 -8.55
N ILE A 54 21.58 -11.03 -7.45
CA ILE A 54 22.89 -10.75 -6.85
C ILE A 54 23.06 -11.38 -5.46
N GLY A 55 22.04 -12.07 -4.98
CA GLY A 55 22.06 -12.81 -3.72
C GLY A 55 20.83 -13.66 -3.56
N GLU A 56 21.02 -14.90 -3.12
CA GLU A 56 19.94 -15.83 -2.79
C GLU A 56 20.39 -16.70 -1.61
N LYS A 57 19.46 -16.94 -0.68
CA LYS A 57 19.68 -17.86 0.44
C LYS A 57 18.36 -18.46 0.91
N SER A 58 18.39 -19.75 1.20
CA SER A 58 17.29 -20.48 1.83
C SER A 58 17.79 -21.15 3.11
N TRP A 59 16.94 -21.19 4.14
CA TRP A 59 17.29 -21.78 5.44
C TRP A 59 16.66 -23.15 5.67
N GLY A 60 15.87 -23.64 4.69
CA GLY A 60 15.19 -24.94 4.77
C GLY A 60 13.81 -24.87 5.43
N THR A 61 13.05 -25.95 5.24
CA THR A 61 11.70 -26.09 5.80
C THR A 61 11.75 -26.26 7.31
N GLY A 62 10.88 -25.56 8.04
CA GLY A 62 10.81 -25.60 9.52
C GLY A 62 11.76 -24.63 10.22
N ALA A 63 12.66 -23.97 9.50
CA ALA A 63 13.50 -22.94 10.10
C ALA A 63 12.67 -21.71 10.51
N LYS A 64 12.98 -21.17 11.70
CA LYS A 64 12.36 -19.97 12.25
C LYS A 64 13.43 -18.85 12.31
N LEU A 65 13.61 -18.15 11.21
CA LEU A 65 14.59 -17.06 11.13
C LEU A 65 14.11 -15.82 11.90
N GLY A 66 12.83 -15.51 11.80
CA GLY A 66 12.23 -14.29 12.34
C GLY A 66 12.72 -13.02 11.64
N HIS A 67 12.20 -11.86 12.09
CA HIS A 67 12.64 -10.57 11.54
C HIS A 67 14.07 -10.23 11.94
N ASP A 68 14.50 -10.58 13.15
CA ASP A 68 15.86 -10.30 13.64
C ASP A 68 16.93 -11.03 12.82
N GLY A 69 16.76 -12.34 12.62
CA GLY A 69 17.71 -13.13 11.83
C GLY A 69 17.72 -12.72 10.35
N ALA A 70 16.57 -12.32 9.80
CA ALA A 70 16.47 -11.82 8.46
C ALA A 70 17.14 -10.43 8.31
N LEU A 71 17.02 -9.57 9.33
CA LEU A 71 17.69 -8.28 9.38
C LEU A 71 19.23 -8.46 9.51
N ASP A 72 19.69 -9.39 10.34
CA ASP A 72 21.10 -9.73 10.45
C ASP A 72 21.70 -10.17 9.11
N HIS A 73 20.94 -11.02 8.39
CA HIS A 73 21.36 -11.44 7.06
C HIS A 73 21.41 -10.26 6.09
N LEU A 74 20.40 -9.37 6.10
CA LEU A 74 20.38 -8.19 5.25
C LEU A 74 21.55 -7.25 5.55
N VAL A 75 21.85 -6.97 6.80
CA VAL A 75 22.99 -6.12 7.21
C VAL A 75 24.29 -6.70 6.69
N GLY A 76 24.51 -8.03 6.84
CA GLY A 76 25.66 -8.71 6.27
C GLY A 76 25.73 -8.61 4.74
N PHE A 77 24.60 -8.85 4.07
CA PHE A 77 24.48 -8.77 2.61
C PHE A 77 24.75 -7.36 2.06
N LEU A 78 24.31 -6.32 2.76
CA LEU A 78 24.48 -4.94 2.33
C LEU A 78 25.87 -4.38 2.65
N ARG A 79 26.61 -4.94 3.61
CA ARG A 79 27.90 -4.39 4.08
C ARG A 79 28.86 -4.08 2.93
N ASP A 80 29.09 -5.04 2.02
CA ASP A 80 30.03 -4.89 0.92
C ASP A 80 29.51 -3.93 -0.17
N ARG A 81 28.22 -3.86 -0.33
CA ARG A 81 27.54 -3.01 -1.34
C ARG A 81 27.44 -1.56 -0.87
N VAL A 82 27.19 -1.36 0.41
CA VAL A 82 27.20 -0.04 1.04
C VAL A 82 28.63 0.50 1.14
N ALA A 83 29.66 -0.33 1.19
CA ALA A 83 31.05 0.11 1.23
C ALA A 83 31.47 1.03 0.06
N GLN A 84 30.77 0.96 -1.07
CA GLN A 84 30.97 1.84 -2.23
C GLN A 84 30.21 3.18 -2.11
N HIS A 85 29.37 3.33 -1.10
CA HIS A 85 28.50 4.48 -0.86
C HIS A 85 28.59 4.91 0.61
N ARG A 86 28.18 6.13 0.90
CA ARG A 86 28.01 6.60 2.28
C ARG A 86 26.56 6.35 2.71
N LEU A 87 26.32 5.36 3.56
CA LEU A 87 25.00 5.13 4.12
C LEU A 87 24.64 6.28 5.05
N ILE A 88 23.64 7.08 4.67
CA ILE A 88 23.20 8.26 5.42
C ILE A 88 21.98 8.01 6.30
N GLY A 89 21.25 6.92 6.07
CA GLY A 89 20.10 6.55 6.90
C GLY A 89 19.23 5.44 6.33
N VAL A 90 18.17 5.15 7.09
CA VAL A 90 17.18 4.11 6.76
C VAL A 90 15.79 4.72 6.75
N GLY A 91 15.02 4.49 5.67
CA GLY A 91 13.61 4.81 5.60
C GLY A 91 12.74 3.58 5.92
N HIS A 92 11.72 3.75 6.72
CA HIS A 92 10.79 2.69 7.10
C HIS A 92 9.37 3.02 6.66
N ARG A 93 8.67 2.05 6.05
CA ARG A 93 7.22 2.12 5.95
C ARG A 93 6.60 1.78 7.30
N VAL A 94 5.71 2.63 7.77
CA VAL A 94 4.88 2.44 8.95
C VAL A 94 3.41 2.61 8.54
N VAL A 95 2.59 1.60 8.78
CA VAL A 95 1.19 1.62 8.29
C VAL A 95 0.40 2.75 8.94
N HIS A 96 0.62 3.05 10.22
CA HIS A 96 -0.21 4.01 10.96
C HIS A 96 0.59 5.09 11.67
N GLY A 97 0.34 6.35 11.31
CA GLY A 97 0.91 7.54 11.96
C GLY A 97 -0.06 8.24 12.93
N GLY A 98 -1.28 7.74 13.08
CA GLY A 98 -2.29 8.36 13.93
C GLY A 98 -2.70 9.75 13.45
N ARG A 99 -3.07 10.61 14.41
CA ARG A 99 -3.35 12.03 14.19
C ARG A 99 -2.10 12.89 14.27
N GLU A 100 -1.06 12.40 14.94
CA GLU A 100 0.13 13.15 15.28
C GLU A 100 1.13 13.21 14.13
N TYR A 101 1.33 12.08 13.42
CA TYR A 101 2.33 11.99 12.34
C TYR A 101 1.71 12.22 10.98
N THR A 102 1.61 13.49 10.61
CA THR A 102 1.07 13.92 9.30
C THR A 102 2.15 14.03 8.22
N LYS A 103 3.41 13.81 8.59
CA LYS A 103 4.61 13.87 7.73
C LYS A 103 5.62 12.83 8.18
N PRO A 104 6.58 12.46 7.33
CA PRO A 104 7.71 11.63 7.73
C PRO A 104 8.49 12.25 8.90
N VAL A 105 8.96 11.41 9.82
CA VAL A 105 9.62 11.85 11.06
C VAL A 105 10.92 11.09 11.29
N LEU A 106 11.93 11.80 11.81
CA LEU A 106 13.14 11.16 12.34
C LEU A 106 12.77 10.35 13.57
N VAL A 107 13.22 9.10 13.62
CA VAL A 107 12.85 8.15 14.68
C VAL A 107 13.84 8.25 15.84
N ASP A 108 13.27 8.35 17.03
CA ASP A 108 13.94 8.17 18.32
C ASP A 108 13.09 7.30 19.25
N ALA A 109 13.53 7.10 20.47
CA ALA A 109 12.80 6.30 21.46
C ALA A 109 11.40 6.87 21.77
N SER A 110 11.23 8.19 21.72
CA SER A 110 9.95 8.86 22.00
C SER A 110 8.96 8.63 20.88
N VAL A 111 9.41 8.69 19.62
CA VAL A 111 8.63 8.38 18.42
C VAL A 111 8.19 6.91 18.44
N VAL A 112 9.09 5.97 18.76
CA VAL A 112 8.73 4.55 18.89
C VAL A 112 7.63 4.35 19.92
N ALA A 113 7.78 4.92 21.12
CA ALA A 113 6.79 4.82 22.20
C ALA A 113 5.42 5.44 21.81
N ALA A 114 5.42 6.52 21.01
CA ALA A 114 4.20 7.10 20.48
C ALA A 114 3.54 6.18 19.42
N LEU A 115 4.34 5.59 18.52
CA LEU A 115 3.84 4.69 17.47
C LEU A 115 3.31 3.36 18.03
N GLU A 116 3.82 2.90 19.18
CA GLU A 116 3.29 1.72 19.88
C GLU A 116 1.83 1.90 20.33
N LYS A 117 1.42 3.12 20.66
CA LYS A 117 0.03 3.44 21.03
C LYS A 117 -0.96 3.17 19.89
N TYR A 118 -0.48 3.13 18.63
CA TYR A 118 -1.31 2.85 17.47
C TYR A 118 -1.38 1.36 17.09
N VAL A 119 -0.74 0.47 17.86
CA VAL A 119 -0.87 -1.00 17.65
C VAL A 119 -2.33 -1.44 17.62
N PRO A 120 -3.24 -0.98 18.50
CA PRO A 120 -4.66 -1.37 18.42
C PRO A 120 -5.37 -0.94 17.13
N LEU A 121 -4.87 0.07 16.41
CA LEU A 121 -5.44 0.55 15.14
C LEU A 121 -4.98 -0.27 13.93
N ALA A 122 -3.86 -0.96 14.03
CA ALA A 122 -3.29 -1.78 12.97
C ALA A 122 -2.55 -3.01 13.57
N PRO A 123 -3.25 -3.89 14.31
CA PRO A 123 -2.61 -4.96 15.11
C PRO A 123 -1.84 -5.97 14.26
N LEU A 124 -2.25 -6.18 13.00
CA LEU A 124 -1.60 -7.10 12.07
C LEU A 124 -0.40 -6.49 11.31
N HIS A 125 -0.13 -5.18 11.47
CA HIS A 125 0.91 -4.49 10.71
C HIS A 125 1.87 -3.71 11.60
N GLN A 126 1.34 -2.87 12.50
CA GLN A 126 2.13 -1.93 13.29
C GLN A 126 3.26 -2.59 14.10
N PRO A 127 3.02 -3.71 14.82
CA PRO A 127 4.08 -4.39 15.56
C PRO A 127 5.24 -4.82 14.67
N HIS A 128 4.93 -5.34 13.47
CA HIS A 128 5.92 -5.82 12.51
C HIS A 128 6.71 -4.66 11.88
N ASN A 129 6.07 -3.50 11.65
CA ASN A 129 6.76 -2.31 11.18
C ASN A 129 7.74 -1.77 12.23
N LEU A 130 7.38 -1.82 13.51
CA LEU A 130 8.22 -1.31 14.61
C LEU A 130 9.39 -2.24 14.95
N THR A 131 9.30 -3.53 14.67
CA THR A 131 10.35 -4.50 14.98
C THR A 131 11.70 -4.14 14.35
N PRO A 132 11.85 -3.92 13.02
CA PRO A 132 13.13 -3.54 12.44
C PRO A 132 13.62 -2.16 12.89
N ILE A 133 12.71 -1.22 13.15
CA ILE A 133 13.05 0.10 13.69
C ILE A 133 13.76 -0.04 15.04
N LYS A 134 13.17 -0.78 15.99
CA LYS A 134 13.72 -1.02 17.32
C LYS A 134 15.06 -1.76 17.26
N ALA A 135 15.13 -2.79 16.41
CA ALA A 135 16.35 -3.57 16.22
C ALA A 135 17.51 -2.70 15.70
N LEU A 136 17.24 -1.81 14.74
CA LEU A 136 18.26 -0.91 14.20
C LEU A 136 18.63 0.21 15.18
N LEU A 137 17.69 0.77 15.94
CA LEU A 137 18.02 1.73 17.01
C LEU A 137 18.97 1.16 18.05
N ALA A 138 18.78 -0.12 18.41
CA ALA A 138 19.64 -0.78 19.38
C ALA A 138 21.05 -1.11 18.81
N ARG A 139 21.14 -1.44 17.52
CA ARG A 139 22.40 -1.91 16.89
C ARG A 139 23.22 -0.79 16.26
N LEU A 140 22.56 0.22 15.72
CA LEU A 140 23.15 1.33 14.96
C LEU A 140 22.52 2.67 15.44
N PRO A 141 22.74 3.07 16.70
CA PRO A 141 22.06 4.23 17.29
C PRO A 141 22.38 5.56 16.58
N ASP A 142 23.54 5.65 15.94
CA ASP A 142 23.99 6.85 15.24
C ASP A 142 23.45 6.93 13.79
N LEU A 143 22.90 5.83 13.25
CA LEU A 143 22.35 5.80 11.91
C LEU A 143 20.94 6.39 11.89
N PRO A 144 20.70 7.53 11.22
CA PRO A 144 19.39 8.14 11.15
C PRO A 144 18.34 7.17 10.57
N GLN A 145 17.19 7.10 11.23
CA GLN A 145 16.04 6.34 10.76
C GLN A 145 14.85 7.27 10.57
N VAL A 146 14.09 7.10 9.49
CA VAL A 146 12.92 7.92 9.17
C VAL A 146 11.70 7.02 9.00
N ALA A 147 10.64 7.31 9.74
CA ALA A 147 9.34 6.65 9.58
C ALA A 147 8.48 7.42 8.58
N CYS A 148 7.95 6.71 7.58
CA CYS A 148 7.03 7.21 6.55
C CYS A 148 5.70 6.48 6.67
N PHE A 149 4.58 7.21 6.67
CA PHE A 149 3.29 6.67 7.08
C PHE A 149 2.30 6.54 5.93
N ASP A 150 1.63 5.39 5.82
CA ASP A 150 0.56 5.20 4.82
C ASP A 150 -0.62 6.15 5.03
N THR A 151 -0.83 6.61 6.25
CA THR A 151 -1.94 7.52 6.59
C THR A 151 -1.63 8.98 6.33
N SER A 152 -0.36 9.39 6.18
CA SER A 152 0.04 10.81 6.16
C SER A 152 -0.54 11.57 4.97
N PHE A 153 -0.57 10.98 3.78
CA PHE A 153 -1.11 11.59 2.55
C PHE A 153 -2.57 12.02 2.68
N HIS A 154 -3.35 11.32 3.50
CA HIS A 154 -4.77 11.55 3.71
C HIS A 154 -5.08 12.59 4.79
N ARG A 155 -4.08 13.07 5.53
CA ARG A 155 -4.32 14.04 6.63
C ARG A 155 -4.76 15.42 6.14
N ALA A 156 -4.59 15.72 4.85
CA ALA A 156 -5.10 16.95 4.23
C ALA A 156 -6.59 16.88 3.81
N GLN A 157 -7.25 15.73 3.96
CA GLN A 157 -8.68 15.59 3.66
C GLN A 157 -9.53 16.54 4.52
N PRO A 158 -10.66 17.04 4.00
CA PRO A 158 -11.57 17.87 4.79
C PRO A 158 -12.12 17.08 5.99
N PRO A 159 -12.39 17.74 7.14
CA PRO A 159 -12.87 17.06 8.34
C PRO A 159 -14.10 16.17 8.13
N VAL A 160 -15.01 16.58 7.26
CA VAL A 160 -16.23 15.80 6.92
C VAL A 160 -15.89 14.46 6.26
N ALA A 161 -14.81 14.38 5.45
CA ALA A 161 -14.38 13.15 4.82
C ALA A 161 -13.66 12.20 5.81
N GLN A 162 -13.16 12.75 6.92
CA GLN A 162 -12.49 11.99 7.97
C GLN A 162 -13.45 11.51 9.08
N ALA A 163 -14.70 12.00 9.09
CA ALA A 163 -15.64 11.72 10.16
C ALA A 163 -16.43 10.42 9.92
N PHE A 164 -16.76 9.74 11.02
CA PHE A 164 -17.87 8.81 11.09
C PHE A 164 -19.06 9.49 11.75
N ALA A 165 -20.29 9.07 11.42
CA ALA A 165 -21.51 9.55 12.07
C ALA A 165 -21.66 8.91 13.47
N LEU A 166 -20.70 9.17 14.34
CA LEU A 166 -20.63 8.67 15.72
C LEU A 166 -20.62 9.85 16.70
N PRO A 167 -21.01 9.64 17.97
CA PRO A 167 -20.93 10.67 19.01
C PRO A 167 -19.52 11.27 19.12
N ALA A 168 -19.43 12.57 19.41
CA ALA A 168 -18.16 13.29 19.56
C ALA A 168 -17.21 12.61 20.57
N SER A 169 -17.74 12.08 21.68
CA SER A 169 -16.96 11.34 22.68
C SER A 169 -16.21 10.11 22.14
N ILE A 170 -16.66 9.54 21.02
CA ILE A 170 -15.98 8.45 20.34
C ILE A 170 -14.95 9.00 19.35
N THR A 171 -15.32 10.01 18.57
CA THR A 171 -14.43 10.65 17.59
C THR A 171 -13.20 11.28 18.26
N GLU A 172 -13.39 11.90 19.42
CA GLU A 172 -12.31 12.51 20.24
C GLU A 172 -11.25 11.49 20.68
N ARG A 173 -11.61 10.21 20.80
CA ARG A 173 -10.69 9.09 21.06
C ARG A 173 -9.86 8.68 19.85
N GLY A 174 -10.02 9.36 18.72
CA GLY A 174 -9.27 9.07 17.49
C GLY A 174 -9.98 8.08 16.56
N VAL A 175 -11.28 7.83 16.74
CA VAL A 175 -12.08 7.02 15.80
C VAL A 175 -12.44 7.88 14.59
N LEU A 176 -11.57 7.85 13.58
CA LEU A 176 -11.63 8.64 12.34
C LEU A 176 -11.36 7.77 11.13
N ARG A 177 -11.70 8.26 9.96
CA ARG A 177 -11.21 7.71 8.70
C ARG A 177 -9.78 8.22 8.47
N TYR A 178 -8.81 7.31 8.53
CA TYR A 178 -7.39 7.65 8.34
C TYR A 178 -6.97 7.57 6.87
N GLY A 179 -7.45 6.57 6.15
CA GLY A 179 -6.97 6.22 4.83
C GLY A 179 -5.60 5.53 4.89
N PHE A 180 -5.29 4.72 3.87
CA PHE A 180 -4.03 3.96 3.79
C PHE A 180 -3.52 3.95 2.36
N HIS A 181 -2.41 3.26 2.08
CA HIS A 181 -1.66 3.29 0.83
C HIS A 181 -1.23 4.70 0.42
N GLY A 182 -1.09 5.60 1.38
CA GLY A 182 -0.75 7.01 1.12
C GLY A 182 0.56 7.19 0.38
N LEU A 183 1.58 6.37 0.66
CA LEU A 183 2.86 6.40 -0.05
C LEU A 183 2.72 6.08 -1.54
N SER A 184 1.83 5.14 -1.89
CA SER A 184 1.50 4.84 -3.27
C SER A 184 0.80 6.01 -3.95
N TYR A 185 -0.22 6.58 -3.32
CA TYR A 185 -0.94 7.74 -3.86
C TYR A 185 -0.06 8.98 -4.00
N GLU A 186 0.81 9.22 -3.04
CA GLU A 186 1.79 10.31 -3.08
C GLU A 186 2.77 10.13 -4.24
N TYR A 187 3.24 8.90 -4.47
CA TYR A 187 4.07 8.59 -5.63
C TYR A 187 3.34 8.92 -6.93
N ILE A 188 2.11 8.42 -7.12
CA ILE A 188 1.31 8.71 -8.31
C ILE A 188 1.12 10.21 -8.48
N ALA A 189 0.73 10.94 -7.43
CA ALA A 189 0.59 12.40 -7.46
C ALA A 189 1.88 13.10 -7.88
N SER A 190 3.05 12.60 -7.46
CA SER A 190 4.36 13.17 -7.78
C SER A 190 4.79 13.00 -9.24
N VAL A 191 4.30 11.96 -9.93
CA VAL A 191 4.68 11.65 -11.32
C VAL A 191 3.63 12.08 -12.35
N LEU A 192 2.40 12.35 -11.93
CA LEU A 192 1.32 12.81 -12.82
C LEU A 192 1.67 14.08 -13.61
N PRO A 193 2.32 15.13 -13.04
CA PRO A 193 2.62 16.34 -13.79
C PRO A 193 3.47 16.11 -15.03
N GLU A 194 4.35 15.11 -15.02
CA GLU A 194 5.22 14.78 -16.14
C GLU A 194 4.54 13.87 -17.18
N ARG A 195 3.44 13.19 -16.83
CA ARG A 195 2.80 12.16 -17.63
C ARG A 195 1.42 12.54 -18.15
N ALA A 196 0.65 13.23 -17.32
CA ALA A 196 -0.77 13.52 -17.51
C ALA A 196 -1.13 14.85 -16.83
N GLU A 197 -0.78 15.98 -17.45
CA GLU A 197 -0.94 17.32 -16.88
C GLU A 197 -2.39 17.59 -16.45
N ARG A 198 -3.36 17.23 -17.28
CA ARG A 198 -4.78 17.39 -16.97
C ARG A 198 -5.19 16.57 -15.73
N ALA A 199 -4.74 15.31 -15.63
CA ALA A 199 -4.97 14.49 -14.45
C ALA A 199 -4.29 15.07 -13.21
N ALA A 200 -3.07 15.62 -13.36
CA ALA A 200 -2.33 16.23 -12.25
C ALA A 200 -3.02 17.45 -11.65
N GLN A 201 -3.65 18.27 -12.47
CA GLN A 201 -4.35 19.49 -12.04
C GLN A 201 -5.85 19.26 -11.78
N GLY A 202 -6.39 18.15 -12.26
CA GLY A 202 -7.80 17.83 -12.25
C GLY A 202 -8.26 16.98 -11.05
N ARG A 203 -9.48 16.44 -11.24
CA ARG A 203 -10.14 15.52 -10.34
C ARG A 203 -9.79 14.10 -10.75
N THR A 204 -8.91 13.47 -10.00
CA THR A 204 -8.36 12.15 -10.35
C THR A 204 -8.72 11.13 -9.28
N ILE A 205 -9.13 9.93 -9.69
CA ILE A 205 -9.26 8.78 -8.80
C ILE A 205 -8.13 7.81 -9.13
N VAL A 206 -7.32 7.50 -8.12
CA VAL A 206 -6.28 6.47 -8.22
C VAL A 206 -6.80 5.18 -7.61
N LEU A 207 -6.72 4.10 -8.39
CA LEU A 207 -7.13 2.75 -8.03
C LEU A 207 -5.87 1.94 -7.72
N HIS A 208 -5.52 1.84 -6.45
CA HIS A 208 -4.45 0.95 -5.98
C HIS A 208 -5.05 -0.45 -5.79
N LEU A 209 -4.92 -1.29 -6.81
CA LEU A 209 -5.48 -2.64 -6.84
C LEU A 209 -4.37 -3.68 -6.72
N GLY A 210 -4.28 -4.30 -5.57
CA GLY A 210 -3.31 -5.35 -5.23
C GLY A 210 -3.93 -6.39 -4.31
N ASN A 211 -3.11 -7.15 -3.57
CA ASN A 211 -3.62 -8.01 -2.51
C ASN A 211 -4.30 -7.19 -1.38
N GLY A 212 -3.77 -6.00 -1.07
CA GLY A 212 -4.51 -4.91 -0.46
C GLY A 212 -5.01 -3.97 -1.56
N SER A 213 -6.28 -3.55 -1.52
CA SER A 213 -6.89 -2.69 -2.54
C SER A 213 -7.60 -1.52 -1.90
N SER A 214 -7.41 -0.34 -2.48
CA SER A 214 -8.15 0.86 -2.10
C SER A 214 -8.19 1.86 -3.26
N MET A 215 -8.99 2.90 -3.11
CA MET A 215 -9.09 4.00 -4.05
C MET A 215 -8.96 5.33 -3.32
N CYS A 216 -8.36 6.31 -3.98
CA CYS A 216 -8.20 7.66 -3.47
C CYS A 216 -8.67 8.69 -4.50
N ALA A 217 -9.58 9.54 -4.09
CA ALA A 217 -10.00 10.73 -4.82
C ALA A 217 -9.03 11.88 -4.53
N MET A 218 -8.55 12.53 -5.57
CA MET A 218 -7.59 13.63 -5.49
C MET A 218 -8.06 14.84 -6.32
N VAL A 219 -7.78 16.03 -5.83
CA VAL A 219 -7.88 17.28 -6.59
C VAL A 219 -6.48 17.90 -6.62
N ALA A 220 -5.96 18.16 -7.81
CA ALA A 220 -4.61 18.69 -8.00
C ALA A 220 -3.56 17.95 -7.17
N GLY A 221 -3.55 16.62 -7.23
CA GLY A 221 -2.64 15.73 -6.52
C GLY A 221 -2.85 15.63 -5.00
N ARG A 222 -3.89 16.24 -4.42
CA ARG A 222 -4.16 16.24 -2.97
C ARG A 222 -5.34 15.34 -2.65
N SER A 223 -5.18 14.44 -1.68
CA SER A 223 -6.25 13.54 -1.22
C SER A 223 -7.45 14.30 -0.65
N VAL A 224 -8.65 13.98 -1.12
CA VAL A 224 -9.92 14.55 -0.61
C VAL A 224 -10.86 13.48 -0.05
N ALA A 225 -10.75 12.23 -0.50
CA ALA A 225 -11.48 11.08 0.06
C ALA A 225 -10.72 9.78 -0.25
N SER A 226 -10.95 8.74 0.55
CA SER A 226 -10.39 7.41 0.34
C SER A 226 -11.40 6.34 0.72
N THR A 227 -11.32 5.18 0.07
CA THR A 227 -12.20 4.04 0.40
C THR A 227 -11.83 3.38 1.73
N MET A 228 -10.55 3.35 2.12
CA MET A 228 -10.16 2.87 3.44
C MET A 228 -10.49 3.91 4.51
N GLY A 229 -10.94 3.44 5.66
CA GLY A 229 -11.44 4.26 6.76
C GLY A 229 -10.57 4.19 8.01
N PHE A 230 -11.16 3.70 9.11
CA PHE A 230 -10.49 3.56 10.41
C PHE A 230 -9.34 2.58 10.36
N THR A 231 -9.55 1.46 9.65
CA THR A 231 -8.53 0.43 9.42
C THR A 231 -8.37 0.15 7.93
N ALA A 232 -7.35 -0.62 7.59
CA ALA A 232 -7.11 -1.08 6.22
C ALA A 232 -8.03 -2.25 5.80
N ALA A 233 -9.06 -2.59 6.59
CA ALA A 233 -10.07 -3.60 6.22
C ALA A 233 -11.27 -2.98 5.49
N ASP A 234 -11.50 -1.67 5.65
CA ASP A 234 -12.63 -0.94 5.06
C ASP A 234 -12.46 -0.70 3.55
N GLY A 235 -13.55 -0.46 2.85
CA GLY A 235 -13.59 -0.09 1.44
C GLY A 235 -13.78 -1.27 0.51
N LEU A 236 -12.84 -1.50 -0.41
CA LEU A 236 -12.93 -2.58 -1.39
C LEU A 236 -12.75 -3.96 -0.75
N PRO A 237 -13.38 -5.02 -1.26
CA PRO A 237 -12.94 -6.37 -0.98
C PRO A 237 -11.51 -6.53 -1.50
N MET A 238 -10.70 -7.34 -0.79
CA MET A 238 -9.28 -7.51 -1.10
C MET A 238 -8.96 -9.01 -1.22
N GLY A 239 -7.70 -9.38 -1.26
CA GLY A 239 -7.34 -10.80 -1.33
C GLY A 239 -7.98 -11.63 -0.22
N THR A 240 -7.90 -11.16 1.04
CA THR A 240 -8.44 -11.85 2.22
C THR A 240 -9.30 -10.98 3.13
N ARG A 241 -9.42 -9.66 2.85
CA ARG A 241 -10.20 -8.72 3.67
C ARG A 241 -11.57 -8.49 3.06
N CYS A 242 -12.58 -8.32 3.93
CA CYS A 242 -13.98 -8.21 3.51
C CYS A 242 -14.33 -6.91 2.77
N GLY A 243 -13.60 -5.82 3.00
CA GLY A 243 -14.06 -4.49 2.59
C GLY A 243 -15.24 -3.98 3.42
N ASN A 244 -16.06 -3.12 2.82
CA ASN A 244 -17.25 -2.57 3.48
C ASN A 244 -18.18 -3.67 3.98
N LEU A 245 -18.48 -3.63 5.27
CA LEU A 245 -19.37 -4.56 5.96
C LEU A 245 -20.40 -3.77 6.77
N ASP A 246 -21.66 -4.18 6.73
CA ASP A 246 -22.70 -3.63 7.61
C ASP A 246 -22.34 -3.94 9.08
N PRO A 247 -22.36 -2.93 9.98
CA PRO A 247 -22.10 -3.17 11.40
C PRO A 247 -23.05 -4.20 12.05
N GLY A 248 -24.27 -4.32 11.54
CA GLY A 248 -25.23 -5.32 11.98
C GLY A 248 -24.77 -6.77 11.74
N VAL A 249 -23.94 -6.98 10.70
CA VAL A 249 -23.34 -8.31 10.48
C VAL A 249 -22.39 -8.65 11.63
N VAL A 250 -21.61 -7.71 12.13
CA VAL A 250 -20.71 -7.93 13.27
C VAL A 250 -21.50 -8.32 14.52
N LEU A 251 -22.60 -7.64 14.79
CA LEU A 251 -23.49 -7.97 15.90
C LEU A 251 -24.10 -9.37 15.72
N TYR A 252 -24.55 -9.72 14.50
CA TYR A 252 -25.05 -11.06 14.21
C TYR A 252 -24.01 -12.16 14.44
N LEU A 253 -22.74 -11.92 14.05
CA LEU A 253 -21.64 -12.86 14.27
C LEU A 253 -21.41 -13.10 15.77
N ILE A 254 -21.52 -12.07 16.60
CA ILE A 254 -21.39 -12.17 18.06
C ILE A 254 -22.61 -12.89 18.66
N ASP A 255 -23.81 -12.35 18.44
CA ASP A 255 -25.01 -12.75 19.17
C ASP A 255 -25.59 -14.07 18.71
N SER A 256 -25.51 -14.36 17.38
CA SER A 256 -26.15 -15.54 16.80
C SER A 256 -25.18 -16.68 16.53
N LEU A 257 -23.91 -16.36 16.15
CA LEU A 257 -22.89 -17.35 15.85
C LEU A 257 -21.88 -17.55 17.00
N GLY A 258 -21.97 -16.76 18.08
CA GLY A 258 -21.11 -16.89 19.26
C GLY A 258 -19.63 -16.57 19.00
N MET A 259 -19.32 -15.80 17.96
CA MET A 259 -17.94 -15.46 17.63
C MET A 259 -17.40 -14.40 18.57
N ASP A 260 -16.20 -14.62 19.09
CA ASP A 260 -15.47 -13.60 19.85
C ASP A 260 -14.74 -12.60 18.93
N ALA A 261 -14.20 -11.53 19.53
CA ALA A 261 -13.50 -10.49 18.79
C ALA A 261 -12.31 -11.01 17.96
N ARG A 262 -11.62 -12.06 18.42
CA ARG A 262 -10.46 -12.64 17.72
C ARG A 262 -10.90 -13.48 16.53
N ALA A 263 -11.98 -14.24 16.67
CA ALA A 263 -12.59 -14.98 15.58
C ALA A 263 -13.11 -14.04 14.49
N ILE A 264 -13.77 -12.94 14.87
CA ILE A 264 -14.24 -11.92 13.94
C ILE A 264 -13.06 -11.21 13.24
N GLU A 265 -12.02 -10.83 13.99
CA GLU A 265 -10.81 -10.24 13.40
C GLU A 265 -10.21 -11.17 12.36
N LYS A 266 -10.05 -12.47 12.66
CA LYS A 266 -9.54 -13.46 11.72
C LYS A 266 -10.42 -13.55 10.46
N LEU A 267 -11.74 -13.62 10.64
CA LEU A 267 -12.70 -13.69 9.55
C LEU A 267 -12.56 -12.48 8.60
N ILE A 268 -12.64 -11.25 9.13
CA ILE A 268 -12.70 -10.04 8.30
C ILE A 268 -11.37 -9.67 7.65
N TYR A 269 -10.21 -10.08 8.24
CA TYR A 269 -8.89 -9.75 7.71
C TYR A 269 -8.22 -10.86 6.91
N GLN A 270 -8.52 -12.15 7.23
CA GLN A 270 -7.73 -13.27 6.71
C GLN A 270 -8.55 -14.33 5.96
N GLU A 271 -9.86 -14.42 6.19
CA GLU A 271 -10.71 -15.49 5.66
C GLU A 271 -11.84 -14.97 4.75
N SER A 272 -11.86 -13.68 4.47
CA SER A 272 -12.85 -12.99 3.61
C SER A 272 -12.28 -12.61 2.24
N GLY A 273 -12.85 -11.62 1.60
CA GLY A 273 -12.40 -11.09 0.31
C GLY A 273 -12.48 -12.12 -0.81
N LEU A 274 -11.54 -12.04 -1.75
CA LEU A 274 -11.47 -12.96 -2.90
C LEU A 274 -11.36 -14.41 -2.44
N LEU A 275 -10.53 -14.68 -1.41
CA LEU A 275 -10.39 -16.02 -0.84
C LEU A 275 -11.71 -16.52 -0.26
N GLY A 276 -12.35 -15.73 0.60
CA GLY A 276 -13.58 -16.12 1.28
C GLY A 276 -14.75 -16.35 0.32
N VAL A 277 -14.91 -15.50 -0.68
CA VAL A 277 -16.00 -15.60 -1.66
C VAL A 277 -15.77 -16.77 -2.63
N SER A 278 -14.53 -16.95 -3.11
CA SER A 278 -14.23 -18.04 -4.04
C SER A 278 -14.05 -19.39 -3.36
N GLY A 279 -13.52 -19.40 -2.13
CA GLY A 279 -13.02 -20.63 -1.49
C GLY A 279 -11.82 -21.25 -2.21
N ILE A 280 -11.16 -20.51 -3.12
CA ILE A 280 -10.09 -21.02 -4.00
C ILE A 280 -8.77 -20.32 -3.70
N SER A 281 -8.71 -19.00 -3.85
CA SER A 281 -7.47 -18.25 -3.72
C SER A 281 -7.71 -16.77 -3.42
N SER A 282 -6.74 -16.14 -2.76
CA SER A 282 -6.64 -14.68 -2.65
C SER A 282 -5.92 -14.03 -3.85
N ASP A 283 -5.31 -14.84 -4.72
CA ASP A 283 -4.54 -14.36 -5.87
C ASP A 283 -5.45 -14.25 -7.10
N MET A 284 -5.62 -13.02 -7.60
CA MET A 284 -6.43 -12.72 -8.78
C MET A 284 -6.01 -13.52 -10.02
N ARG A 285 -4.72 -13.81 -10.17
CA ARG A 285 -4.20 -14.58 -11.32
C ARG A 285 -4.72 -16.01 -11.31
N VAL A 286 -4.79 -16.62 -10.13
CA VAL A 286 -5.34 -17.97 -9.93
C VAL A 286 -6.83 -17.97 -10.23
N LEU A 287 -7.56 -16.94 -9.78
CA LEU A 287 -9.00 -16.83 -10.02
C LEU A 287 -9.32 -16.60 -11.50
N LEU A 288 -8.54 -15.76 -12.19
CA LEU A 288 -8.70 -15.50 -13.64
C LEU A 288 -8.39 -16.73 -14.51
N ALA A 289 -7.53 -17.62 -14.02
CA ALA A 289 -7.19 -18.89 -14.70
C ALA A 289 -8.14 -20.05 -14.36
N SER A 290 -9.13 -19.84 -13.48
CA SER A 290 -10.03 -20.90 -13.00
C SER A 290 -11.36 -20.88 -13.74
N ASP A 291 -11.82 -22.06 -14.16
CA ASP A 291 -13.15 -22.28 -14.74
C ASP A 291 -14.24 -22.47 -13.67
N ASP A 292 -13.90 -22.48 -12.39
CA ASP A 292 -14.86 -22.62 -11.30
C ASP A 292 -15.77 -21.37 -11.21
N PRO A 293 -17.09 -21.52 -11.22
CA PRO A 293 -18.04 -20.39 -11.16
C PRO A 293 -17.86 -19.53 -9.88
N ARG A 294 -17.30 -20.08 -8.79
CA ARG A 294 -17.01 -19.33 -7.59
C ARG A 294 -15.87 -18.33 -7.80
N ALA A 295 -14.88 -18.64 -8.64
CA ALA A 295 -13.83 -17.71 -9.02
C ALA A 295 -14.42 -16.51 -9.77
N LYS A 296 -15.32 -16.78 -10.76
CA LYS A 296 -16.03 -15.73 -11.47
C LYS A 296 -16.88 -14.86 -10.53
N SER A 297 -17.60 -15.46 -9.59
CA SER A 297 -18.42 -14.73 -8.61
C SER A 297 -17.57 -13.79 -7.73
N ALA A 298 -16.37 -14.22 -7.32
CA ALA A 298 -15.45 -13.39 -6.54
C ALA A 298 -14.91 -12.21 -7.37
N ILE A 299 -14.57 -12.44 -8.65
CA ILE A 299 -14.14 -11.39 -9.58
C ILE A 299 -15.27 -10.40 -9.85
N ASP A 300 -16.48 -10.87 -10.10
CA ASP A 300 -17.65 -10.03 -10.37
C ASP A 300 -17.98 -9.13 -9.17
N LEU A 301 -17.92 -9.68 -7.94
CA LEU A 301 -18.08 -8.90 -6.72
C LEU A 301 -16.99 -7.83 -6.58
N PHE A 302 -15.74 -8.16 -6.86
CA PHE A 302 -14.62 -7.22 -6.79
C PHE A 302 -14.81 -6.05 -7.76
N VAL A 303 -15.12 -6.33 -9.02
CA VAL A 303 -15.38 -5.31 -10.05
C VAL A 303 -16.59 -4.45 -9.67
N TYR A 304 -17.69 -5.06 -9.27
CA TYR A 304 -18.90 -4.35 -8.85
C TYR A 304 -18.65 -3.38 -7.70
N ARG A 305 -17.85 -3.78 -6.71
CA ARG A 305 -17.50 -2.91 -5.58
C ARG A 305 -16.60 -1.76 -6.01
N ILE A 306 -15.65 -1.99 -6.92
CA ILE A 306 -14.84 -0.91 -7.52
C ILE A 306 -15.73 0.09 -8.24
N ALA A 307 -16.66 -0.36 -9.08
CA ALA A 307 -17.57 0.51 -9.82
C ALA A 307 -18.42 1.39 -8.89
N ARG A 308 -18.96 0.83 -7.79
CA ARG A 308 -19.69 1.59 -6.78
C ARG A 308 -18.84 2.66 -6.11
N GLU A 309 -17.64 2.30 -5.68
CA GLU A 309 -16.73 3.24 -5.02
C GLU A 309 -16.21 4.31 -5.99
N LEU A 310 -16.03 3.99 -7.29
CA LEU A 310 -15.77 4.99 -8.33
C LEU A 310 -16.87 6.05 -8.38
N GLY A 311 -18.13 5.63 -8.39
CA GLY A 311 -19.27 6.56 -8.36
C GLY A 311 -19.29 7.42 -7.09
N SER A 312 -19.07 6.81 -5.93
CA SER A 312 -19.01 7.51 -4.63
C SER A 312 -17.89 8.56 -4.60
N LEU A 313 -16.69 8.19 -5.04
CA LEU A 313 -15.53 9.10 -5.06
C LEU A 313 -15.68 10.19 -6.13
N ALA A 314 -16.27 9.89 -7.30
CA ALA A 314 -16.58 10.89 -8.31
C ALA A 314 -17.60 11.92 -7.80
N ALA A 315 -18.58 11.49 -6.99
CA ALA A 315 -19.51 12.41 -6.32
C ALA A 315 -18.79 13.29 -5.29
N ALA A 316 -17.86 12.75 -4.50
CA ALA A 316 -17.05 13.52 -3.56
C ALA A 316 -16.15 14.57 -4.26
N LEU A 317 -15.74 14.30 -5.50
CA LEU A 317 -14.98 15.23 -6.34
C LEU A 317 -15.85 16.26 -7.06
N GLY A 318 -17.17 16.06 -7.16
CA GLY A 318 -18.06 16.85 -8.00
C GLY A 318 -17.80 16.65 -9.51
N GLY A 319 -17.30 15.48 -9.89
CA GLY A 319 -16.98 15.07 -11.26
C GLY A 319 -15.67 14.28 -11.35
N LEU A 320 -15.24 13.95 -12.57
CA LEU A 320 -14.04 13.14 -12.79
C LEU A 320 -13.33 13.58 -14.06
N ASP A 321 -12.00 13.74 -14.00
CA ASP A 321 -11.17 14.10 -15.14
C ASP A 321 -10.22 12.95 -15.54
N ALA A 322 -9.80 12.11 -14.57
CA ALA A 322 -8.94 10.96 -14.84
C ALA A 322 -9.12 9.83 -13.82
N ILE A 323 -8.84 8.60 -14.29
CA ILE A 323 -8.61 7.42 -13.46
C ILE A 323 -7.20 6.89 -13.69
N VAL A 324 -6.56 6.40 -12.63
CA VAL A 324 -5.20 5.84 -12.69
C VAL A 324 -5.21 4.47 -12.03
N PHE A 325 -4.85 3.44 -12.78
CA PHE A 325 -4.64 2.09 -12.27
C PHE A 325 -3.21 1.89 -11.81
N THR A 326 -3.03 1.33 -10.62
CA THR A 326 -1.71 1.06 -10.03
C THR A 326 -1.75 -0.18 -9.14
N ALA A 327 -0.60 -0.62 -8.65
CA ALA A 327 -0.38 -1.86 -7.91
C ALA A 327 -0.65 -3.14 -8.72
N GLY A 328 -0.31 -4.29 -8.12
CA GLY A 328 -0.13 -5.54 -8.84
C GLY A 328 -1.28 -5.98 -9.75
N ILE A 329 -2.54 -5.82 -9.35
CA ILE A 329 -3.71 -6.13 -10.17
C ILE A 329 -3.96 -4.99 -11.18
N GLY A 330 -3.94 -3.74 -10.71
CA GLY A 330 -4.20 -2.57 -11.56
C GLY A 330 -3.20 -2.43 -12.71
N GLU A 331 -1.93 -2.69 -12.43
CA GLU A 331 -0.85 -2.62 -13.42
C GLU A 331 -0.87 -3.77 -14.42
N ASN A 332 -1.23 -4.98 -14.01
CA ASN A 332 -0.97 -6.19 -14.81
C ASN A 332 -2.22 -6.89 -15.35
N SER A 333 -3.44 -6.47 -15.00
CA SER A 333 -4.67 -7.13 -15.46
C SER A 333 -5.46 -6.26 -16.43
N ALA A 334 -5.18 -6.39 -17.72
CA ALA A 334 -5.93 -5.72 -18.78
C ALA A 334 -7.43 -6.05 -18.72
N TYR A 335 -7.77 -7.30 -18.40
CA TYR A 335 -9.15 -7.74 -18.23
C TYR A 335 -9.89 -6.98 -17.13
N LEU A 336 -9.25 -6.81 -15.94
CA LEU A 336 -9.88 -6.08 -14.84
C LEU A 336 -10.06 -4.60 -15.16
N ARG A 337 -9.06 -3.98 -15.80
CA ARG A 337 -9.15 -2.58 -16.25
C ARG A 337 -10.27 -2.37 -17.25
N GLU A 338 -10.41 -3.28 -18.22
CA GLU A 338 -11.50 -3.27 -19.21
C GLU A 338 -12.87 -3.33 -18.53
N ARG A 339 -13.07 -4.29 -17.60
CA ARG A 339 -14.31 -4.41 -16.84
C ARG A 339 -14.64 -3.14 -16.05
N VAL A 340 -13.67 -2.61 -15.32
CA VAL A 340 -13.84 -1.39 -14.52
C VAL A 340 -14.13 -0.19 -15.41
N CYS A 341 -13.44 -0.02 -16.54
CA CYS A 341 -13.70 1.09 -17.47
C CYS A 341 -15.08 0.96 -18.13
N SER A 342 -15.52 -0.26 -18.46
CA SER A 342 -16.86 -0.51 -19.00
C SER A 342 -17.95 -0.10 -18.01
N ASP A 343 -17.81 -0.49 -16.75
CA ASP A 343 -18.76 -0.11 -15.69
C ASP A 343 -18.71 1.38 -15.36
N ALA A 344 -17.60 2.07 -15.70
CA ALA A 344 -17.40 3.51 -15.52
C ALA A 344 -17.76 4.35 -16.78
N ALA A 345 -18.29 3.73 -17.83
CA ALA A 345 -18.61 4.43 -19.10
C ALA A 345 -19.60 5.61 -18.90
N TRP A 346 -20.52 5.48 -17.96
CA TRP A 346 -21.47 6.55 -17.60
C TRP A 346 -20.78 7.79 -17.00
N LEU A 347 -19.60 7.66 -16.40
CA LEU A 347 -18.75 8.78 -15.95
C LEU A 347 -18.02 9.47 -17.11
N GLY A 348 -18.03 8.86 -18.28
CA GLY A 348 -17.37 9.37 -19.48
C GLY A 348 -16.00 8.70 -19.75
N VAL A 349 -15.71 7.58 -19.11
CA VAL A 349 -14.55 6.75 -19.41
C VAL A 349 -14.82 5.96 -20.69
N ALA A 350 -13.91 6.04 -21.65
CA ALA A 350 -13.88 5.15 -22.80
C ALA A 350 -12.47 4.57 -22.95
N LEU A 351 -12.37 3.25 -23.03
CA LEU A 351 -11.10 2.52 -23.08
C LEU A 351 -10.65 2.35 -24.56
N ASP A 352 -9.35 2.47 -24.80
CA ASP A 352 -8.68 1.94 -25.99
C ASP A 352 -8.26 0.49 -25.69
N ALA A 353 -8.96 -0.47 -26.31
CA ALA A 353 -8.77 -1.89 -26.04
C ALA A 353 -7.36 -2.37 -26.43
N ASP A 354 -6.82 -1.87 -27.54
CA ASP A 354 -5.48 -2.26 -28.01
C ASP A 354 -4.38 -1.69 -27.11
N ALA A 355 -4.48 -0.43 -26.71
CA ALA A 355 -3.56 0.20 -25.76
C ALA A 355 -3.62 -0.51 -24.40
N ASN A 356 -4.81 -0.86 -23.92
CA ASN A 356 -4.99 -1.62 -22.69
C ASN A 356 -4.36 -3.03 -22.76
N ALA A 357 -4.54 -3.73 -23.88
CA ALA A 357 -3.97 -5.06 -24.08
C ALA A 357 -2.43 -5.03 -24.13
N ARG A 358 -1.85 -3.98 -24.72
CA ARG A 358 -0.39 -3.77 -24.73
C ARG A 358 0.18 -3.26 -23.39
N ASN A 359 -0.69 -2.95 -22.42
CA ASN A 359 -0.31 -2.35 -21.14
C ASN A 359 0.37 -0.99 -21.31
N ASP A 360 -0.10 -0.18 -22.26
CA ASP A 360 0.41 1.16 -22.50
C ASP A 360 0.14 2.05 -21.27
N THR A 361 0.94 3.11 -21.10
CA THR A 361 0.75 4.05 -19.98
C THR A 361 -0.58 4.80 -20.08
N SER A 362 -0.99 5.23 -21.28
CA SER A 362 -2.30 5.81 -21.55
C SER A 362 -3.18 4.77 -22.23
N ILE A 363 -4.32 4.44 -21.62
CA ILE A 363 -5.26 3.42 -22.08
C ILE A 363 -6.67 3.99 -22.38
N GLY A 364 -6.84 5.30 -22.24
CA GLY A 364 -8.08 5.98 -22.61
C GLY A 364 -8.19 6.18 -24.12
N ALA A 365 -9.38 5.93 -24.69
CA ALA A 365 -9.66 6.25 -26.08
C ALA A 365 -9.62 7.76 -26.32
N ARG A 366 -9.31 8.19 -27.54
CA ARG A 366 -9.29 9.61 -27.91
C ARG A 366 -10.62 10.34 -27.69
N THR A 367 -11.72 9.62 -27.73
CA THR A 367 -13.07 10.13 -27.47
C THR A 367 -13.44 10.15 -26.00
N SER A 368 -12.59 9.62 -25.12
CA SER A 368 -12.84 9.57 -23.68
C SER A 368 -12.83 10.99 -23.08
N ARG A 369 -13.87 11.32 -22.32
CA ARG A 369 -13.92 12.57 -21.55
C ARG A 369 -13.08 12.49 -20.28
N VAL A 370 -12.97 11.28 -19.71
CA VAL A 370 -12.18 10.97 -18.54
C VAL A 370 -10.95 10.17 -18.98
N GLU A 371 -9.78 10.68 -18.70
CA GLU A 371 -8.53 10.01 -19.03
C GLU A 371 -8.38 8.69 -18.25
N ALA A 372 -7.75 7.68 -18.84
CA ALA A 372 -7.45 6.41 -18.18
C ALA A 372 -5.97 6.07 -18.34
N TRP A 373 -5.30 5.81 -17.23
CA TRP A 373 -3.86 5.62 -17.15
C TRP A 373 -3.47 4.37 -16.39
N VAL A 374 -2.36 3.75 -16.78
CA VAL A 374 -1.66 2.71 -16.02
C VAL A 374 -0.31 3.26 -15.60
N ILE A 375 -0.13 3.48 -14.31
CA ILE A 375 1.12 4.03 -13.77
C ILE A 375 1.58 3.12 -12.63
N PRO A 376 2.70 2.39 -12.80
CA PRO A 376 3.26 1.57 -11.73
C PRO A 376 3.63 2.42 -10.52
N THR A 377 3.25 1.96 -9.32
CA THR A 377 3.64 2.62 -8.07
C THR A 377 5.07 2.31 -7.67
N ASN A 378 5.69 3.23 -6.92
CA ASN A 378 7.01 3.02 -6.33
C ASN A 378 7.07 3.64 -4.93
N GLU A 379 6.50 2.93 -3.95
CA GLU A 379 6.46 3.36 -2.56
C GLU A 379 7.85 3.47 -1.93
N GLU A 380 8.76 2.54 -2.30
CA GLU A 380 10.12 2.54 -1.78
C GLU A 380 10.89 3.80 -2.21
N LEU A 381 10.69 4.27 -3.44
CA LEU A 381 11.27 5.53 -3.91
C LEU A 381 10.72 6.73 -3.15
N MET A 382 9.42 6.75 -2.82
CA MET A 382 8.85 7.82 -1.99
C MET A 382 9.46 7.81 -0.58
N ILE A 383 9.60 6.65 0.03
CA ILE A 383 10.25 6.51 1.34
C ILE A 383 11.70 7.00 1.27
N ALA A 384 12.45 6.64 0.23
CA ALA A 384 13.84 7.11 0.05
C ALA A 384 13.93 8.63 -0.08
N ARG A 385 13.03 9.25 -0.89
CA ARG A 385 12.94 10.71 -1.04
C ARG A 385 12.61 11.40 0.29
N HIS A 386 11.66 10.88 1.04
CA HIS A 386 11.29 11.39 2.35
C HIS A 386 12.41 11.24 3.37
N ALA A 387 13.06 10.08 3.41
CA ALA A 387 14.20 9.85 4.30
C ALA A 387 15.32 10.87 4.02
N ARG A 388 15.68 11.06 2.75
CA ARG A 388 16.66 12.08 2.33
C ARG A 388 16.26 13.47 2.81
N ALA A 389 15.03 13.89 2.51
CA ALA A 389 14.56 15.24 2.84
C ALA A 389 14.50 15.52 4.36
N VAL A 390 14.26 14.48 5.18
CA VAL A 390 14.27 14.61 6.65
C VAL A 390 15.71 14.66 7.20
N ILE A 391 16.59 13.83 6.65
CA ILE A 391 18.01 13.76 7.08
C ILE A 391 18.75 15.04 6.71
N ASP A 392 18.53 15.59 5.53
CA ASP A 392 19.19 16.84 5.06
C ASP A 392 18.80 18.09 5.85
N ARG A 393 17.71 18.04 6.61
CA ARG A 393 17.26 19.15 7.48
C ARG A 393 17.85 19.09 8.90
N ARG A 394 18.62 18.04 9.20
CA ARG A 394 19.28 17.83 10.50
C ARG A 394 20.60 18.58 10.59
#